data_4609cca6b59e83cb81d592844abf53be
#
_entry.id   4609cca6b59e83cb81d592844abf53be
#
_cell.length_a   1.000
_cell.length_b   1.000
_cell.length_c   1.000
_cell.angle_alpha   90.00
_cell.angle_beta   90.00
_cell.angle_gamma   90.00
#
_symmetry.space_group_name_H-M   'P 1'
#
loop_
_entity.id
_entity.type
_entity.pdbx_description
1 polymer ?
#
loop_
_entity_poly.entity_id
_entity_poly.type
_entity_poly.pdbx_seq_one_letter_code
_entity_poly.pdbx_strand_id
1 'polypeptide(L)'
;KEEKDAAKKEAQDKAKEATDAINKQPDIAETPEKATEAQTAVDGAKDKGVADVKAVNPVAAKKAEAKQAIDDALTAKNQEIDARTDLTPEEKTKAKEVAKAQADVAKAAVDNATTNAAVDKAKADGTTAVANVTPVAKEEAKKAINDALTAKNKEIDARPDLTDEEKTAAKNEAKDKADAQLAKINEQPDTATTPTAAKTAQDAVDAAKKTGVDEVTAVNPVAVKKPAAKKAIDDALKAKEAAIDARPDLTDAEKKAAKDAAKDAADKAKAAVDAAPTDAAVDAAKETGTGDIAKVNPVAKEVAKKAVADELAKKEAAIDARPDLTDEEKAAAKKEAKDKAKAATDAIND
;
A
#
# COMPACT_ATOMS: atom_id res chain seq x y z
N LYS A 1 41.37 37.27 -21.30
CA LYS A 1 41.23 38.74 -21.27
C LYS A 1 40.11 39.12 -20.29
N GLU A 2 38.93 38.58 -20.42
CA GLU A 2 37.75 38.89 -19.59
C GLU A 2 37.99 38.68 -18.08
N GLU A 3 38.67 37.60 -17.67
CA GLU A 3 39.01 37.34 -16.27
C GLU A 3 39.96 38.37 -15.68
N LYS A 4 40.93 38.86 -16.47
CA LYS A 4 41.83 39.93 -16.04
C LYS A 4 41.08 41.24 -15.89
N ASP A 5 40.16 41.52 -16.80
CA ASP A 5 39.36 42.74 -16.78
C ASP A 5 38.35 42.72 -15.62
N ALA A 6 37.78 41.56 -15.33
CA ALA A 6 36.90 41.36 -14.16
C ALA A 6 37.63 41.53 -12.82
N ALA A 7 38.83 40.95 -12.66
CA ALA A 7 39.65 41.14 -11.46
C ALA A 7 40.09 42.59 -11.26
N LYS A 8 40.47 43.28 -12.36
CA LYS A 8 40.80 44.71 -12.30
C LYS A 8 39.59 45.54 -11.86
N LYS A 9 38.41 45.24 -12.42
CA LYS A 9 37.19 45.92 -12.03
C LYS A 9 36.85 45.69 -10.57
N GLU A 10 36.94 44.46 -10.08
CA GLU A 10 36.71 44.13 -8.66
C GLU A 10 37.66 44.91 -7.74
N ALA A 11 38.94 44.96 -8.07
CA ALA A 11 39.93 45.75 -7.33
C ALA A 11 39.61 47.27 -7.32
N GLN A 12 39.16 47.80 -8.46
CA GLN A 12 38.70 49.19 -8.58
C GLN A 12 37.45 49.46 -7.74
N ASP A 13 36.47 48.56 -7.78
CA ASP A 13 35.22 48.66 -7.00
C ASP A 13 35.52 48.63 -5.48
N LYS A 14 36.44 47.76 -5.02
CA LYS A 14 36.90 47.69 -3.62
C LYS A 14 37.66 48.96 -3.19
N ALA A 15 38.54 49.46 -4.07
CA ALA A 15 39.25 50.70 -3.81
C ALA A 15 38.26 51.88 -3.70
N LYS A 16 37.23 51.91 -4.56
CA LYS A 16 36.20 52.93 -4.53
C LYS A 16 35.35 52.87 -3.26
N GLU A 17 34.91 51.67 -2.82
CA GLU A 17 34.19 51.49 -1.57
C GLU A 17 34.96 52.06 -0.37
N ALA A 18 36.25 51.77 -0.27
CA ALA A 18 37.13 52.28 0.78
C ALA A 18 37.28 53.82 0.70
N THR A 19 37.47 54.34 -0.50
CA THR A 19 37.56 55.80 -0.72
C THR A 19 36.27 56.51 -0.38
N ASP A 20 35.11 55.94 -0.75
CA ASP A 20 33.79 56.47 -0.42
C ASP A 20 33.55 56.44 1.10
N ALA A 21 34.03 55.41 1.80
CA ALA A 21 33.95 55.33 3.26
C ALA A 21 34.83 56.36 3.97
N ILE A 22 36.01 56.63 3.45
CA ILE A 22 36.91 57.69 3.91
C ILE A 22 36.30 59.06 3.68
N ASN A 23 35.74 59.33 2.50
CA ASN A 23 35.13 60.60 2.14
C ASN A 23 33.86 60.94 2.89
N LYS A 24 33.24 59.98 3.56
CA LYS A 24 32.10 60.18 4.45
C LYS A 24 32.50 60.76 5.81
N GLN A 25 33.78 60.73 6.15
CA GLN A 25 34.26 61.31 7.40
C GLN A 25 34.42 62.84 7.23
N PRO A 26 34.20 63.61 8.28
CA PRO A 26 34.31 65.06 8.23
C PRO A 26 35.81 65.48 8.03
N ASP A 27 36.04 66.45 7.15
CA ASP A 27 37.34 67.04 6.95
C ASP A 27 37.82 67.85 8.19
N ILE A 28 36.92 68.41 8.96
CA ILE A 28 37.20 69.20 10.15
C ILE A 28 36.22 68.69 11.25
N ALA A 29 36.71 68.37 12.44
CA ALA A 29 35.93 67.99 13.59
C ALA A 29 35.83 69.15 14.61
N GLU A 30 34.68 69.27 15.28
CA GLU A 30 34.39 70.33 16.23
C GLU A 30 35.09 70.21 17.59
N THR A 31 35.48 68.95 17.95
CA THR A 31 36.17 68.64 19.21
C THR A 31 37.33 67.65 18.98
N PRO A 32 38.34 67.58 19.88
CA PRO A 32 39.45 66.66 19.81
C PRO A 32 38.97 65.17 19.83
N GLU A 33 37.93 64.88 20.57
CA GLU A 33 37.33 63.50 20.66
C GLU A 33 36.74 63.13 19.33
N LYS A 34 35.90 63.99 18.71
CA LYS A 34 35.33 63.77 17.38
C LYS A 34 36.41 63.66 16.27
N ALA A 35 37.51 64.40 16.40
CA ALA A 35 38.62 64.27 15.51
C ALA A 35 39.29 62.91 15.59
N THR A 36 39.46 62.40 16.81
CA THR A 36 40.01 61.06 17.04
C THR A 36 39.11 59.94 16.50
N GLU A 37 37.78 60.06 16.73
CA GLU A 37 36.79 59.11 16.17
C GLU A 37 36.79 59.10 14.65
N ALA A 38 36.78 60.26 14.02
CA ALA A 38 36.82 60.37 12.57
C ALA A 38 38.14 59.83 12.00
N GLN A 39 39.29 60.10 12.62
CA GLN A 39 40.57 59.57 12.18
C GLN A 39 40.63 58.01 12.31
N THR A 40 40.11 57.50 13.41
CA THR A 40 40.00 56.03 13.61
C THR A 40 39.14 55.40 12.54
N ALA A 41 38.01 55.99 12.14
CA ALA A 41 37.15 55.50 11.05
C ALA A 41 37.86 55.59 9.69
N VAL A 42 38.62 56.67 9.41
CA VAL A 42 39.46 56.78 8.20
C VAL A 42 40.53 55.71 8.15
N ASP A 43 41.25 55.47 9.26
CA ASP A 43 42.30 54.45 9.33
C ASP A 43 41.73 53.04 9.17
N GLY A 44 40.60 52.75 9.80
CA GLY A 44 39.88 51.48 9.65
C GLY A 44 39.41 51.25 8.21
N ALA A 45 38.83 52.26 7.56
CA ALA A 45 38.41 52.18 6.15
C ALA A 45 39.60 51.97 5.19
N LYS A 46 40.72 52.70 5.43
CA LYS A 46 41.97 52.53 4.70
C LYS A 46 42.51 51.09 4.84
N ASP A 47 42.66 50.60 6.07
CA ASP A 47 43.28 49.30 6.34
C ASP A 47 42.42 48.18 5.76
N LYS A 48 41.11 48.28 5.93
CA LYS A 48 40.15 47.36 5.30
C LYS A 48 40.21 47.42 3.78
N GLY A 49 40.20 48.61 3.18
CA GLY A 49 40.25 48.78 1.75
C GLY A 49 41.53 48.24 1.13
N VAL A 50 42.68 48.47 1.78
CA VAL A 50 43.97 47.91 1.35
C VAL A 50 43.98 46.41 1.42
N ALA A 51 43.41 45.82 2.49
CA ALA A 51 43.29 44.37 2.64
C ALA A 51 42.38 43.79 1.57
N ASP A 52 41.20 44.41 1.33
CA ASP A 52 40.24 43.97 0.34
C ASP A 52 40.81 44.00 -1.09
N VAL A 53 41.52 45.07 -1.46
CA VAL A 53 42.17 45.17 -2.79
C VAL A 53 43.30 44.13 -2.94
N LYS A 54 44.09 43.88 -1.89
CA LYS A 54 45.14 42.85 -1.91
C LYS A 54 44.59 41.45 -2.03
N ALA A 55 43.39 41.20 -1.50
CA ALA A 55 42.74 39.90 -1.54
C ALA A 55 42.14 39.58 -2.93
N VAL A 56 42.02 40.57 -3.85
CA VAL A 56 41.57 40.31 -5.21
C VAL A 56 42.60 39.49 -5.96
N ASN A 57 42.30 38.21 -6.12
CA ASN A 57 43.15 37.30 -6.91
C ASN A 57 42.61 37.14 -8.34
N PRO A 58 43.49 36.84 -9.31
CA PRO A 58 43.01 36.45 -10.63
C PRO A 58 42.04 35.25 -10.52
N VAL A 59 40.92 35.36 -11.18
CA VAL A 59 39.84 34.31 -11.15
C VAL A 59 40.38 32.93 -11.52
N ALA A 60 41.42 32.87 -12.37
CA ALA A 60 42.08 31.64 -12.79
C ALA A 60 42.70 30.83 -11.60
N ALA A 61 43.27 31.49 -10.60
CA ALA A 61 43.84 30.82 -9.43
C ALA A 61 42.74 30.23 -8.54
N LYS A 62 41.67 30.97 -8.27
CA LYS A 62 40.52 30.48 -7.54
C LYS A 62 39.78 29.35 -8.26
N LYS A 63 39.71 29.36 -9.59
CA LYS A 63 39.12 28.25 -10.37
C LYS A 63 39.87 26.95 -10.15
N ALA A 64 41.19 26.96 -10.12
CA ALA A 64 42.00 25.77 -9.86
C ALA A 64 41.70 25.19 -8.45
N GLU A 65 41.72 26.07 -7.42
CA GLU A 65 41.40 25.69 -6.05
C GLU A 65 39.94 25.15 -5.90
N ALA A 66 38.99 25.79 -6.57
CA ALA A 66 37.58 25.37 -6.54
C ALA A 66 37.38 23.99 -7.18
N LYS A 67 38.04 23.74 -8.33
CA LYS A 67 37.99 22.42 -8.98
C LYS A 67 38.64 21.35 -8.12
N GLN A 68 39.77 21.63 -7.48
CA GLN A 68 40.40 20.70 -6.57
C GLN A 68 39.49 20.35 -5.40
N ALA A 69 38.83 21.35 -4.79
CA ALA A 69 37.88 21.09 -3.69
C ALA A 69 36.67 20.24 -4.12
N ILE A 70 36.22 20.39 -5.39
CA ILE A 70 35.14 19.52 -5.95
C ILE A 70 35.67 18.09 -6.16
N ASP A 71 36.90 17.92 -6.65
CA ASP A 71 37.53 16.61 -6.84
C ASP A 71 37.80 15.91 -5.48
N ASP A 72 38.18 16.67 -4.45
CA ASP A 72 38.35 16.16 -3.09
C ASP A 72 37.00 15.70 -2.51
N ALA A 73 35.93 16.47 -2.71
CA ALA A 73 34.58 16.10 -2.31
C ALA A 73 34.10 14.82 -3.04
N LEU A 74 34.38 14.71 -4.35
CA LEU A 74 34.07 13.48 -5.11
C LEU A 74 34.84 12.27 -4.58
N THR A 75 36.13 12.45 -4.26
CA THR A 75 36.96 11.39 -3.71
C THR A 75 36.41 10.92 -2.35
N ALA A 76 36.07 11.84 -1.46
CA ALA A 76 35.46 11.54 -0.17
C ALA A 76 34.12 10.82 -0.32
N LYS A 77 33.26 11.28 -1.25
CA LYS A 77 31.96 10.66 -1.54
C LYS A 77 32.13 9.24 -2.09
N ASN A 78 33.09 9.01 -2.98
CA ASN A 78 33.37 7.67 -3.50
C ASN A 78 33.82 6.71 -2.38
N GLN A 79 34.64 7.18 -1.45
CA GLN A 79 35.05 6.39 -0.28
C GLN A 79 33.86 6.07 0.64
N GLU A 80 32.97 7.05 0.88
CA GLU A 80 31.74 6.84 1.64
C GLU A 80 30.85 5.75 1.00
N ILE A 81 30.63 5.85 -0.34
CA ILE A 81 29.86 4.86 -1.09
C ILE A 81 30.53 3.48 -1.00
N ASP A 82 31.85 3.39 -1.13
CA ASP A 82 32.59 2.11 -1.04
C ASP A 82 32.47 1.47 0.33
N ALA A 83 32.43 2.25 1.39
CA ALA A 83 32.29 1.77 2.76
C ALA A 83 30.88 1.22 3.10
N ARG A 84 29.87 1.50 2.28
CA ARG A 84 28.50 0.98 2.47
C ARG A 84 28.48 -0.54 2.25
N THR A 85 28.06 -1.29 3.25
CA THR A 85 27.97 -2.76 3.20
C THR A 85 26.63 -3.27 2.70
N ASP A 86 25.61 -2.42 2.73
CA ASP A 86 24.24 -2.68 2.30
C ASP A 86 24.00 -2.45 0.79
N LEU A 87 25.03 -2.07 0.05
CA LEU A 87 24.99 -1.82 -1.38
C LEU A 87 25.73 -2.90 -2.17
N THR A 88 25.15 -3.33 -3.26
CA THR A 88 25.84 -4.17 -4.25
C THR A 88 26.91 -3.39 -5.01
N PRO A 89 27.89 -4.08 -5.64
CA PRO A 89 28.88 -3.41 -6.53
C PRO A 89 28.25 -2.55 -7.62
N GLU A 90 27.12 -3.02 -8.18
CA GLU A 90 26.38 -2.33 -9.24
C GLU A 90 25.73 -1.04 -8.72
N GLU A 91 25.11 -1.08 -7.53
CA GLU A 91 24.53 0.10 -6.89
C GLU A 91 25.60 1.13 -6.54
N LYS A 92 26.76 0.68 -6.03
CA LYS A 92 27.92 1.55 -5.79
C LYS A 92 28.44 2.21 -7.08
N THR A 93 28.51 1.45 -8.17
CA THR A 93 28.98 1.97 -9.46
C THR A 93 28.05 3.07 -9.96
N LYS A 94 26.74 2.82 -9.98
CA LYS A 94 25.73 3.82 -10.39
C LYS A 94 25.78 5.08 -9.54
N ALA A 95 25.91 4.93 -8.21
CA ALA A 95 25.99 6.08 -7.31
C ALA A 95 27.24 6.93 -7.56
N LYS A 96 28.39 6.30 -7.81
CA LYS A 96 29.64 7.00 -8.17
C LYS A 96 29.54 7.71 -9.53
N GLU A 97 28.83 7.12 -10.49
CA GLU A 97 28.57 7.79 -11.78
C GLU A 97 27.74 9.07 -11.58
N VAL A 98 26.71 9.02 -10.73
CA VAL A 98 25.91 10.20 -10.37
C VAL A 98 26.77 11.24 -9.66
N ALA A 99 27.60 10.84 -8.68
CA ALA A 99 28.49 11.75 -7.96
C ALA A 99 29.50 12.42 -8.92
N LYS A 100 30.05 11.64 -9.85
CA LYS A 100 30.93 12.17 -10.89
C LYS A 100 30.20 13.16 -11.80
N ALA A 101 28.99 12.87 -12.23
CA ALA A 101 28.19 13.79 -13.05
C ALA A 101 27.93 15.12 -12.32
N GLN A 102 27.63 15.10 -11.02
CA GLN A 102 27.49 16.32 -10.21
C GLN A 102 28.79 17.12 -10.14
N ALA A 103 29.92 16.42 -9.94
CA ALA A 103 31.23 17.05 -9.93
C ALA A 103 31.59 17.69 -11.30
N ASP A 104 31.27 17.01 -12.40
CA ASP A 104 31.55 17.54 -13.76
C ASP A 104 30.68 18.77 -14.04
N VAL A 105 29.40 18.79 -13.66
CA VAL A 105 28.51 19.97 -13.75
C VAL A 105 29.07 21.12 -12.90
N ALA A 106 29.50 20.84 -11.67
CA ALA A 106 30.08 21.84 -10.79
C ALA A 106 31.38 22.44 -11.35
N LYS A 107 32.27 21.61 -11.89
CA LYS A 107 33.51 22.07 -12.53
C LYS A 107 33.23 22.91 -13.77
N ALA A 108 32.23 22.58 -14.57
CA ALA A 108 31.79 23.40 -15.69
C ALA A 108 31.25 24.77 -15.22
N ALA A 109 30.51 24.82 -14.12
CA ALA A 109 30.06 26.09 -13.52
C ALA A 109 31.23 26.96 -13.04
N VAL A 110 32.26 26.34 -12.44
CA VAL A 110 33.50 27.02 -12.07
C VAL A 110 34.21 27.59 -13.32
N ASP A 111 34.29 26.82 -14.41
CA ASP A 111 34.92 27.28 -15.67
C ASP A 111 34.19 28.47 -16.28
N ASN A 112 32.87 28.49 -16.22
CA ASN A 112 32.03 29.56 -16.74
C ASN A 112 31.97 30.80 -15.84
N ALA A 113 32.42 30.70 -14.57
CA ALA A 113 32.43 31.85 -13.64
C ALA A 113 33.40 32.93 -14.07
N THR A 114 32.97 34.17 -14.08
CA THR A 114 33.75 35.34 -14.50
C THR A 114 34.26 36.21 -13.34
N THR A 115 33.76 35.94 -12.11
CA THR A 115 34.14 36.65 -10.88
C THR A 115 34.54 35.68 -9.78
N ASN A 116 35.35 36.12 -8.82
CA ASN A 116 35.73 35.34 -7.66
C ASN A 116 34.50 34.90 -6.83
N ALA A 117 33.51 35.77 -6.66
CA ALA A 117 32.26 35.44 -5.97
C ALA A 117 31.46 34.32 -6.68
N ALA A 118 31.42 34.35 -8.02
CA ALA A 118 30.80 33.31 -8.81
C ALA A 118 31.55 31.97 -8.72
N VAL A 119 32.89 31.98 -8.66
CA VAL A 119 33.70 30.78 -8.42
C VAL A 119 33.45 30.20 -7.04
N ASP A 120 33.43 31.06 -6.00
CA ASP A 120 33.16 30.63 -4.62
C ASP A 120 31.76 29.99 -4.49
N LYS A 121 30.76 30.60 -5.14
CA LYS A 121 29.40 30.04 -5.20
C LYS A 121 29.36 28.68 -5.91
N ALA A 122 29.97 28.59 -7.09
CA ALA A 122 30.00 27.33 -7.86
C ALA A 122 30.74 26.22 -7.12
N LYS A 123 31.82 26.54 -6.37
CA LYS A 123 32.52 25.62 -5.49
C LYS A 123 31.58 25.12 -4.38
N ALA A 124 30.92 26.01 -3.64
CA ALA A 124 30.06 25.68 -2.53
C ALA A 124 28.84 24.82 -2.98
N ASP A 125 28.18 25.25 -4.04
CA ASP A 125 27.05 24.51 -4.63
C ASP A 125 27.50 23.12 -5.11
N GLY A 126 28.64 23.05 -5.79
CA GLY A 126 29.18 21.82 -6.35
C GLY A 126 29.61 20.80 -5.31
N THR A 127 30.36 21.23 -4.29
CA THR A 127 30.76 20.33 -3.19
C THR A 127 29.53 19.81 -2.43
N THR A 128 28.51 20.66 -2.24
CA THR A 128 27.24 20.28 -1.63
C THR A 128 26.47 19.29 -2.52
N ALA A 129 26.40 19.53 -3.82
CA ALA A 129 25.72 18.64 -4.76
C ALA A 129 26.35 17.23 -4.78
N VAL A 130 27.68 17.16 -4.79
CA VAL A 130 28.43 15.89 -4.71
C VAL A 130 28.19 15.20 -3.35
N ALA A 131 28.27 15.94 -2.24
CA ALA A 131 28.07 15.41 -0.91
C ALA A 131 26.65 14.83 -0.69
N ASN A 132 25.65 15.43 -1.32
CA ASN A 132 24.24 15.02 -1.20
C ASN A 132 23.89 13.75 -2.01
N VAL A 133 24.78 13.28 -2.89
CA VAL A 133 24.54 12.04 -3.63
C VAL A 133 24.47 10.88 -2.65
N THR A 134 23.31 10.23 -2.59
CA THR A 134 23.06 9.12 -1.65
C THR A 134 22.42 7.97 -2.41
N PRO A 135 23.09 6.81 -2.48
CA PRO A 135 22.50 5.61 -3.06
C PRO A 135 21.39 5.03 -2.17
N VAL A 136 20.40 4.45 -2.82
CA VAL A 136 19.28 3.73 -2.17
C VAL A 136 19.55 2.23 -2.28
N ALA A 137 19.57 1.53 -1.14
CA ALA A 137 19.87 0.10 -1.07
C ALA A 137 18.61 -0.71 -1.44
N LYS A 138 18.46 -1.11 -2.69
CA LYS A 138 17.30 -1.81 -3.24
C LYS A 138 17.52 -3.32 -3.36
N GLU A 139 18.71 -3.74 -3.76
CA GLU A 139 18.97 -5.14 -4.12
C GLU A 139 18.94 -6.09 -2.91
N GLU A 140 19.42 -5.64 -1.76
CA GLU A 140 19.29 -6.43 -0.52
C GLU A 140 17.82 -6.61 -0.12
N ALA A 141 17.01 -5.55 -0.27
CA ALA A 141 15.57 -5.61 0.01
C ALA A 141 14.84 -6.57 -0.94
N LYS A 142 15.15 -6.52 -2.24
CA LYS A 142 14.60 -7.45 -3.25
C LYS A 142 15.02 -8.89 -2.96
N LYS A 143 16.29 -9.09 -2.58
CA LYS A 143 16.80 -10.41 -2.21
C LYS A 143 16.03 -10.99 -1.02
N ALA A 144 15.77 -10.20 0.01
CA ALA A 144 15.03 -10.65 1.18
C ALA A 144 13.60 -11.12 0.84
N ILE A 145 12.90 -10.41 -0.06
CA ILE A 145 11.56 -10.81 -0.53
C ILE A 145 11.65 -12.11 -1.35
N ASN A 146 12.62 -12.23 -2.25
CA ASN A 146 12.81 -13.43 -3.08
C ASN A 146 13.24 -14.66 -2.24
N ASP A 147 14.05 -14.45 -1.21
CA ASP A 147 14.43 -15.50 -0.27
C ASP A 147 13.19 -15.99 0.52
N ALA A 148 12.34 -15.07 0.98
CA ALA A 148 11.08 -15.41 1.63
C ALA A 148 10.14 -16.18 0.70
N LEU A 149 10.00 -15.76 -0.57
CA LEU A 149 9.21 -16.46 -1.58
C LEU A 149 9.75 -17.87 -1.84
N THR A 150 11.06 -18.01 -1.95
CA THR A 150 11.71 -19.31 -2.15
C THR A 150 11.46 -20.24 -0.96
N ALA A 151 11.60 -19.73 0.27
CA ALA A 151 11.33 -20.49 1.49
C ALA A 151 9.85 -20.92 1.57
N LYS A 152 8.92 -19.98 1.26
CA LYS A 152 7.49 -20.26 1.26
C LYS A 152 7.10 -21.32 0.20
N ASN A 153 7.63 -21.21 -1.01
CA ASN A 153 7.40 -22.20 -2.05
C ASN A 153 7.86 -23.60 -1.62
N LYS A 154 9.03 -23.68 -0.97
CA LYS A 154 9.53 -24.97 -0.44
C LYS A 154 8.64 -25.50 0.69
N GLU A 155 8.14 -24.65 1.56
CA GLU A 155 7.17 -25.02 2.62
C GLU A 155 5.88 -25.58 2.00
N ILE A 156 5.32 -24.90 0.98
CA ILE A 156 4.11 -25.33 0.28
C ILE A 156 4.35 -26.68 -0.41
N ASP A 157 5.48 -26.85 -1.12
CA ASP A 157 5.81 -28.10 -1.81
C ASP A 157 5.94 -29.30 -0.86
N ALA A 158 6.43 -29.06 0.34
CA ALA A 158 6.59 -30.09 1.37
C ALA A 158 5.28 -30.54 2.03
N ARG A 159 4.12 -29.92 1.71
CA ARG A 159 2.80 -30.26 2.26
C ARG A 159 2.18 -31.44 1.51
N PRO A 160 2.09 -32.62 2.14
CA PRO A 160 1.49 -33.80 1.51
C PRO A 160 -0.05 -33.79 1.51
N ASP A 161 -0.65 -32.90 2.30
CA ASP A 161 -2.09 -32.71 2.47
C ASP A 161 -2.72 -31.75 1.43
N LEU A 162 -1.90 -31.21 0.51
CA LEU A 162 -2.34 -30.34 -0.56
C LEU A 162 -2.31 -31.05 -1.91
N THR A 163 -3.34 -30.80 -2.74
CA THR A 163 -3.30 -31.16 -4.17
C THR A 163 -2.32 -30.30 -4.94
N ASP A 164 -1.94 -30.70 -6.14
CA ASP A 164 -1.04 -29.91 -7.00
C ASP A 164 -1.67 -28.58 -7.41
N GLU A 165 -2.97 -28.52 -7.61
CA GLU A 165 -3.73 -27.30 -7.88
C GLU A 165 -3.68 -26.33 -6.69
N GLU A 166 -3.85 -26.84 -5.47
CA GLU A 166 -3.79 -26.04 -4.23
C GLU A 166 -2.39 -25.51 -3.98
N LYS A 167 -1.35 -26.32 -4.20
CA LYS A 167 0.06 -25.87 -4.14
C LYS A 167 0.33 -24.79 -5.16
N THR A 168 -0.15 -24.98 -6.40
CA THR A 168 0.01 -23.98 -7.45
C THR A 168 -0.68 -22.67 -7.11
N ALA A 169 -1.92 -22.71 -6.60
CA ALA A 169 -2.66 -21.52 -6.21
C ALA A 169 -1.97 -20.76 -5.07
N ALA A 170 -1.50 -21.45 -4.03
CA ALA A 170 -0.79 -20.84 -2.91
C ALA A 170 0.56 -20.23 -3.33
N LYS A 171 1.31 -20.91 -4.21
CA LYS A 171 2.58 -20.36 -4.77
C LYS A 171 2.32 -19.13 -5.64
N ASN A 172 1.24 -19.12 -6.44
CA ASN A 172 0.86 -17.95 -7.22
C ASN A 172 0.48 -16.77 -6.32
N GLU A 173 -0.30 -17.01 -5.25
CA GLU A 173 -0.62 -15.98 -4.26
C GLU A 173 0.64 -15.40 -3.61
N ALA A 174 1.58 -16.26 -3.18
CA ALA A 174 2.84 -15.81 -2.60
C ALA A 174 3.68 -14.99 -3.60
N LYS A 175 3.72 -15.43 -4.87
CA LYS A 175 4.40 -14.72 -5.95
C LYS A 175 3.77 -13.35 -6.23
N ASP A 176 2.45 -13.25 -6.32
CA ASP A 176 1.75 -11.99 -6.58
C ASP A 176 2.02 -10.96 -5.46
N LYS A 177 2.05 -11.41 -4.21
CA LYS A 177 2.40 -10.58 -3.05
C LYS A 177 3.86 -10.11 -3.13
N ALA A 178 4.79 -11.00 -3.47
CA ALA A 178 6.20 -10.65 -3.68
C ALA A 178 6.36 -9.62 -4.82
N ASP A 179 5.77 -9.89 -5.98
CA ASP A 179 5.87 -9.04 -7.17
C ASP A 179 5.32 -7.64 -6.90
N ALA A 180 4.22 -7.51 -6.18
CA ALA A 180 3.63 -6.23 -5.81
C ALA A 180 4.59 -5.35 -4.98
N GLN A 181 5.36 -5.93 -4.06
CA GLN A 181 6.32 -5.18 -3.25
C GLN A 181 7.64 -4.96 -3.98
N LEU A 182 8.09 -5.91 -4.82
CA LEU A 182 9.23 -5.72 -5.72
C LEU A 182 9.00 -4.57 -6.69
N ALA A 183 7.78 -4.42 -7.20
CA ALA A 183 7.40 -3.27 -8.05
C ALA A 183 7.57 -1.94 -7.30
N LYS A 184 7.10 -1.82 -6.05
CA LYS A 184 7.28 -0.60 -5.23
C LYS A 184 8.75 -0.27 -4.97
N ILE A 185 9.60 -1.29 -4.75
CA ILE A 185 11.05 -1.08 -4.63
C ILE A 185 11.63 -0.58 -5.95
N ASN A 186 11.19 -1.14 -7.09
CA ASN A 186 11.69 -0.73 -8.40
C ASN A 186 11.30 0.71 -8.76
N GLU A 187 10.16 1.22 -8.29
CA GLU A 187 9.72 2.62 -8.46
C GLU A 187 10.63 3.63 -7.75
N GLN A 188 11.37 3.20 -6.71
CA GLN A 188 12.28 4.10 -6.01
C GLN A 188 13.53 4.41 -6.85
N PRO A 189 14.07 5.64 -6.74
CA PRO A 189 15.30 5.99 -7.45
C PRO A 189 16.49 5.14 -6.96
N ASP A 190 17.42 4.82 -7.85
CA ASP A 190 18.66 4.12 -7.47
C ASP A 190 19.59 5.02 -6.66
N THR A 191 19.51 6.33 -6.89
CA THR A 191 20.32 7.34 -6.21
C THR A 191 19.52 8.63 -6.05
N ALA A 192 19.57 9.24 -4.87
CA ALA A 192 18.99 10.54 -4.59
C ALA A 192 20.08 11.63 -4.52
N THR A 193 19.70 12.86 -4.85
CA THR A 193 20.60 14.03 -4.86
C THR A 193 20.29 15.02 -3.72
N THR A 194 19.36 14.69 -2.83
CA THR A 194 19.07 15.42 -1.60
C THR A 194 18.90 14.47 -0.43
N PRO A 195 19.31 14.83 0.79
CA PRO A 195 19.16 13.99 1.97
C PRO A 195 17.71 13.58 2.25
N THR A 196 16.76 14.49 2.06
CA THR A 196 15.33 14.21 2.26
C THR A 196 14.81 13.18 1.26
N ALA A 197 15.13 13.33 -0.02
CA ALA A 197 14.73 12.37 -1.05
C ALA A 197 15.35 10.98 -0.80
N ALA A 198 16.63 10.95 -0.37
CA ALA A 198 17.32 9.71 -0.03
C ALA A 198 16.61 8.97 1.11
N LYS A 199 16.30 9.70 2.19
CA LYS A 199 15.58 9.12 3.33
C LYS A 199 14.21 8.61 2.92
N THR A 200 13.44 9.39 2.20
CA THR A 200 12.09 9.01 1.73
C THR A 200 12.15 7.74 0.88
N ALA A 201 13.09 7.67 -0.05
CA ALA A 201 13.24 6.51 -0.92
C ALA A 201 13.67 5.26 -0.13
N GLN A 202 14.63 5.40 0.80
CA GLN A 202 15.06 4.27 1.62
C GLN A 202 13.95 3.79 2.56
N ASP A 203 13.23 4.71 3.23
CA ASP A 203 12.09 4.36 4.08
C ASP A 203 11.01 3.59 3.28
N ALA A 204 10.76 3.97 2.02
CA ALA A 204 9.84 3.27 1.14
C ALA A 204 10.34 1.86 0.75
N VAL A 205 11.63 1.70 0.47
CA VAL A 205 12.26 0.40 0.20
C VAL A 205 12.16 -0.51 1.42
N ASP A 206 12.48 0.01 2.61
CA ASP A 206 12.44 -0.76 3.86
C ASP A 206 11.02 -1.19 4.23
N ALA A 207 10.03 -0.31 4.03
CA ALA A 207 8.62 -0.61 4.21
C ALA A 207 8.15 -1.70 3.24
N ALA A 208 8.51 -1.61 1.96
CA ALA A 208 8.15 -2.60 0.95
C ALA A 208 8.84 -3.96 1.23
N LYS A 209 10.11 -3.96 1.64
CA LYS A 209 10.84 -5.16 2.10
C LYS A 209 10.09 -5.86 3.24
N LYS A 210 9.78 -5.09 4.30
CA LYS A 210 9.07 -5.63 5.47
C LYS A 210 7.72 -6.21 5.08
N THR A 211 6.91 -5.43 4.37
CA THR A 211 5.57 -5.84 3.92
C THR A 211 5.65 -7.08 3.03
N GLY A 212 6.59 -7.12 2.08
CA GLY A 212 6.76 -8.25 1.16
C GLY A 212 7.14 -9.54 1.87
N VAL A 213 8.08 -9.48 2.80
CA VAL A 213 8.45 -10.65 3.61
C VAL A 213 7.27 -11.12 4.48
N ASP A 214 6.59 -10.19 5.15
CA ASP A 214 5.45 -10.51 6.02
C ASP A 214 4.29 -11.11 5.23
N GLU A 215 3.88 -10.50 4.10
CA GLU A 215 2.77 -10.95 3.26
C GLU A 215 3.05 -12.31 2.61
N VAL A 216 4.26 -12.54 2.10
CA VAL A 216 4.68 -13.82 1.51
C VAL A 216 4.69 -14.91 2.58
N THR A 217 5.23 -14.62 3.75
CA THR A 217 5.33 -15.59 4.86
C THR A 217 3.95 -15.95 5.41
N ALA A 218 3.01 -15.00 5.41
CA ALA A 218 1.64 -15.18 5.89
C ALA A 218 0.75 -16.01 4.95
N VAL A 219 1.18 -16.33 3.72
CA VAL A 219 0.41 -17.20 2.84
C VAL A 219 0.21 -18.56 3.49
N ASN A 220 -1.03 -18.89 3.79
CA ASN A 220 -1.42 -20.18 4.35
C ASN A 220 -2.05 -21.06 3.28
N PRO A 221 -1.60 -22.30 3.17
CA PRO A 221 -2.26 -23.28 2.32
C PRO A 221 -3.70 -23.53 2.76
N VAL A 222 -4.58 -23.67 1.79
CA VAL A 222 -6.05 -23.81 1.92
C VAL A 222 -6.48 -24.96 2.82
N ALA A 223 -5.68 -26.04 2.91
CA ALA A 223 -5.99 -27.23 3.71
C ALA A 223 -6.26 -26.94 5.20
N VAL A 224 -5.72 -25.86 5.77
CA VAL A 224 -5.95 -25.48 7.17
C VAL A 224 -7.34 -24.89 7.39
N LYS A 225 -7.89 -24.17 6.44
CA LYS A 225 -9.23 -23.55 6.54
C LYS A 225 -10.37 -24.48 6.18
N LYS A 226 -10.18 -25.43 5.26
CA LYS A 226 -11.23 -26.35 4.79
C LYS A 226 -11.95 -27.09 5.91
N PRO A 227 -11.25 -27.72 6.88
CA PRO A 227 -11.92 -28.40 7.98
C PRO A 227 -12.79 -27.47 8.83
N ALA A 228 -12.29 -26.26 9.13
CA ALA A 228 -13.04 -25.27 9.90
C ALA A 228 -14.27 -24.74 9.15
N ALA A 229 -14.15 -24.52 7.84
CA ALA A 229 -15.26 -24.11 6.99
C ALA A 229 -16.35 -25.20 6.91
N LYS A 230 -15.96 -26.45 6.69
CA LYS A 230 -16.90 -27.59 6.70
C LYS A 230 -17.61 -27.73 8.04
N LYS A 231 -16.86 -27.58 9.15
CA LYS A 231 -17.48 -27.62 10.49
C LYS A 231 -18.51 -26.51 10.66
N ALA A 232 -18.23 -25.27 10.20
CA ALA A 232 -19.20 -24.19 10.27
C ALA A 232 -20.45 -24.45 9.44
N ILE A 233 -20.33 -25.11 8.28
CA ILE A 233 -21.48 -25.56 7.46
C ILE A 233 -22.29 -26.64 8.20
N ASP A 234 -21.62 -27.62 8.82
CA ASP A 234 -22.28 -28.66 9.60
C ASP A 234 -23.01 -28.10 10.84
N ASP A 235 -22.38 -27.12 11.53
CA ASP A 235 -23.00 -26.43 12.66
C ASP A 235 -24.27 -25.65 12.22
N ALA A 236 -24.22 -24.98 11.05
CA ALA A 236 -25.35 -24.26 10.46
C ALA A 236 -26.47 -25.21 10.06
N LEU A 237 -26.16 -26.39 9.47
CA LEU A 237 -27.11 -27.41 9.12
C LEU A 237 -27.82 -27.92 10.39
N LYS A 238 -27.07 -28.30 11.42
CA LYS A 238 -27.61 -28.77 12.70
C LYS A 238 -28.54 -27.75 13.35
N ALA A 239 -28.15 -26.46 13.34
CA ALA A 239 -29.00 -25.40 13.86
C ALA A 239 -30.30 -25.26 13.07
N LYS A 240 -30.22 -25.38 11.73
CA LYS A 240 -31.40 -25.32 10.84
C LYS A 240 -32.31 -26.50 11.05
N GLU A 241 -31.80 -27.72 11.15
CA GLU A 241 -32.57 -28.92 11.43
C GLU A 241 -33.31 -28.81 12.76
N ALA A 242 -32.64 -28.34 13.82
CA ALA A 242 -33.26 -28.08 15.11
C ALA A 242 -34.40 -27.03 15.03
N ALA A 243 -34.18 -25.95 14.25
CA ALA A 243 -35.21 -24.95 14.03
C ALA A 243 -36.42 -25.49 13.26
N ILE A 244 -36.22 -26.38 12.28
CA ILE A 244 -37.29 -27.07 11.55
C ILE A 244 -38.05 -28.02 12.51
N ASP A 245 -37.35 -28.80 13.33
CA ASP A 245 -37.95 -29.72 14.27
C ASP A 245 -38.82 -29.01 15.32
N ALA A 246 -38.41 -27.81 15.73
CA ALA A 246 -39.14 -26.99 16.69
C ALA A 246 -40.46 -26.40 16.14
N ARG A 247 -40.78 -26.55 14.85
CA ARG A 247 -42.00 -26.04 14.19
C ARG A 247 -43.19 -27.01 14.46
N PRO A 248 -44.18 -26.65 15.31
CA PRO A 248 -45.32 -27.51 15.60
C PRO A 248 -46.36 -27.50 14.47
N ASP A 249 -46.30 -26.53 13.57
CA ASP A 249 -47.24 -26.37 12.46
C ASP A 249 -46.84 -27.19 11.22
N LEU A 250 -45.71 -27.88 11.25
CA LEU A 250 -45.24 -28.72 10.15
C LEU A 250 -45.52 -30.20 10.44
N THR A 251 -45.95 -30.92 9.42
CA THR A 251 -46.00 -32.40 9.48
C THR A 251 -44.61 -33.02 9.41
N ASP A 252 -44.47 -34.28 9.82
CA ASP A 252 -43.20 -35.00 9.73
C ASP A 252 -42.67 -35.08 8.29
N ALA A 253 -43.56 -35.18 7.28
CA ALA A 253 -43.19 -35.19 5.88
C ALA A 253 -42.61 -33.81 5.42
N GLU A 254 -43.23 -32.69 5.83
CA GLU A 254 -42.77 -31.35 5.52
C GLU A 254 -41.43 -31.05 6.24
N LYS A 255 -41.29 -31.46 7.51
CA LYS A 255 -40.02 -31.37 8.25
C LYS A 255 -38.93 -32.16 7.55
N LYS A 256 -39.24 -33.39 7.11
CA LYS A 256 -38.26 -34.21 6.39
C LYS A 256 -37.83 -33.56 5.08
N ALA A 257 -38.76 -33.10 4.25
CA ALA A 257 -38.45 -32.44 2.99
C ALA A 257 -37.60 -31.18 3.19
N ALA A 258 -37.90 -30.38 4.23
CA ALA A 258 -37.10 -29.19 4.55
C ALA A 258 -35.70 -29.55 5.06
N LYS A 259 -35.54 -30.59 5.87
CA LYS A 259 -34.22 -31.07 6.31
C LYS A 259 -33.41 -31.65 5.14
N ASP A 260 -34.05 -32.38 4.24
CA ASP A 260 -33.41 -32.90 3.03
C ASP A 260 -32.89 -31.73 2.16
N ALA A 261 -33.69 -30.68 1.97
CA ALA A 261 -33.26 -29.46 1.24
C ALA A 261 -32.10 -28.71 1.93
N ALA A 262 -32.13 -28.62 3.28
CA ALA A 262 -31.02 -28.00 4.03
C ALA A 262 -29.74 -28.83 3.92
N LYS A 263 -29.89 -30.17 3.97
CA LYS A 263 -28.76 -31.09 3.78
C LYS A 263 -28.18 -31.01 2.39
N ASP A 264 -29.00 -30.95 1.35
CA ASP A 264 -28.52 -30.76 -0.02
C ASP A 264 -27.73 -29.44 -0.20
N ALA A 265 -28.19 -28.34 0.44
CA ALA A 265 -27.46 -27.07 0.45
C ALA A 265 -26.13 -27.24 1.18
N ALA A 266 -26.08 -27.93 2.31
CA ALA A 266 -24.84 -28.18 3.05
C ALA A 266 -23.85 -29.04 2.25
N ASP A 267 -24.33 -30.09 1.60
CA ASP A 267 -23.48 -31.00 0.81
C ASP A 267 -22.88 -30.26 -0.42
N LYS A 268 -23.66 -29.41 -1.10
CA LYS A 268 -23.16 -28.52 -2.16
C LYS A 268 -22.12 -27.55 -1.64
N ALA A 269 -22.38 -26.96 -0.48
CA ALA A 269 -21.43 -26.02 0.15
C ALA A 269 -20.11 -26.70 0.52
N LYS A 270 -20.17 -27.91 1.11
CA LYS A 270 -18.96 -28.68 1.44
C LYS A 270 -18.18 -29.08 0.19
N ALA A 271 -18.86 -29.47 -0.89
CA ALA A 271 -18.20 -29.74 -2.18
C ALA A 271 -17.52 -28.49 -2.76
N ALA A 272 -18.15 -27.32 -2.64
CA ALA A 272 -17.54 -26.05 -3.05
C ALA A 272 -16.30 -25.70 -2.20
N VAL A 273 -16.35 -25.96 -0.87
CA VAL A 273 -15.18 -25.83 0.02
C VAL A 273 -14.06 -26.77 -0.41
N ASP A 274 -14.37 -28.03 -0.76
CA ASP A 274 -13.36 -28.99 -1.21
C ASP A 274 -12.71 -28.57 -2.54
N ALA A 275 -13.49 -28.01 -3.46
CA ALA A 275 -13.01 -27.53 -4.76
C ALA A 275 -12.29 -26.17 -4.68
N ALA A 276 -12.38 -25.44 -3.57
CA ALA A 276 -11.82 -24.11 -3.44
C ALA A 276 -10.27 -24.14 -3.44
N PRO A 277 -9.59 -23.40 -4.35
CA PRO A 277 -8.13 -23.44 -4.47
C PRO A 277 -7.40 -22.39 -3.60
N THR A 278 -8.13 -21.46 -2.96
CA THR A 278 -7.58 -20.38 -2.14
C THR A 278 -8.37 -20.17 -0.87
N ASP A 279 -7.75 -19.59 0.15
CA ASP A 279 -8.41 -19.20 1.41
C ASP A 279 -9.62 -18.30 1.19
N ALA A 280 -9.54 -17.35 0.26
CA ALA A 280 -10.65 -16.47 -0.09
C ALA A 280 -11.82 -17.25 -0.72
N ALA A 281 -11.53 -18.24 -1.57
CA ALA A 281 -12.54 -19.10 -2.17
C ALA A 281 -13.21 -20.02 -1.14
N VAL A 282 -12.46 -20.51 -0.13
CA VAL A 282 -13.02 -21.26 1.01
C VAL A 282 -13.95 -20.40 1.84
N ASP A 283 -13.56 -19.18 2.15
CA ASP A 283 -14.40 -18.24 2.91
C ASP A 283 -15.69 -17.89 2.15
N ALA A 284 -15.61 -17.63 0.85
CA ALA A 284 -16.77 -17.38 0.00
C ALA A 284 -17.72 -18.59 -0.08
N ALA A 285 -17.17 -19.81 -0.24
CA ALA A 285 -17.96 -21.03 -0.27
C ALA A 285 -18.66 -21.30 1.07
N LYS A 286 -17.98 -21.07 2.19
CA LYS A 286 -18.56 -21.16 3.53
C LYS A 286 -19.70 -20.17 3.72
N GLU A 287 -19.50 -18.90 3.41
CA GLU A 287 -20.49 -17.83 3.56
C GLU A 287 -21.73 -18.10 2.69
N THR A 288 -21.53 -18.43 1.42
CA THR A 288 -22.62 -18.82 0.52
C THR A 288 -23.39 -20.02 1.07
N GLY A 289 -22.67 -21.08 1.47
CA GLY A 289 -23.30 -22.32 1.95
C GLY A 289 -24.11 -22.14 3.23
N THR A 290 -23.57 -21.43 4.22
CA THR A 290 -24.31 -21.14 5.46
C THR A 290 -25.53 -20.24 5.20
N GLY A 291 -25.41 -19.30 4.25
CA GLY A 291 -26.51 -18.46 3.79
C GLY A 291 -27.61 -19.26 3.09
N ASP A 292 -27.25 -20.20 2.23
CA ASP A 292 -28.24 -21.04 1.51
C ASP A 292 -28.96 -22.00 2.44
N ILE A 293 -28.27 -22.58 3.43
CA ILE A 293 -28.91 -23.36 4.51
C ILE A 293 -29.91 -22.48 5.26
N ALA A 294 -29.54 -21.24 5.61
CA ALA A 294 -30.41 -20.31 6.33
C ALA A 294 -31.68 -19.95 5.55
N LYS A 295 -31.63 -19.90 4.23
CA LYS A 295 -32.77 -19.60 3.33
C LYS A 295 -33.78 -20.71 3.24
N VAL A 296 -33.48 -21.93 3.65
CA VAL A 296 -34.46 -23.04 3.64
C VAL A 296 -35.58 -22.74 4.66
N ASN A 297 -36.75 -22.38 4.16
CA ASN A 297 -37.91 -22.06 4.98
C ASN A 297 -39.11 -22.92 4.55
N PRO A 298 -39.48 -23.96 5.34
CA PRO A 298 -40.63 -24.77 5.03
C PRO A 298 -41.96 -24.02 5.24
N VAL A 299 -42.93 -24.32 4.39
CA VAL A 299 -44.30 -23.81 4.46
C VAL A 299 -45.20 -24.92 4.95
N ALA A 300 -46.04 -24.62 5.97
CA ALA A 300 -46.96 -25.56 6.58
C ALA A 300 -48.22 -25.68 5.71
N LYS A 301 -48.20 -26.46 4.66
CA LYS A 301 -49.33 -26.66 3.74
C LYS A 301 -50.26 -27.79 4.22
N GLU A 302 -49.69 -28.86 4.74
CA GLU A 302 -50.49 -30.08 5.09
C GLU A 302 -51.39 -29.88 6.30
N VAL A 303 -50.95 -29.17 7.34
CA VAL A 303 -51.81 -28.82 8.49
C VAL A 303 -52.97 -27.91 8.06
N ALA A 304 -52.70 -26.96 7.15
CA ALA A 304 -53.75 -26.11 6.60
C ALA A 304 -54.77 -26.91 5.76
N LYS A 305 -54.31 -27.83 4.90
CA LYS A 305 -55.17 -28.70 4.11
C LYS A 305 -56.03 -29.60 5.00
N LYS A 306 -55.44 -30.17 6.07
CA LYS A 306 -56.16 -30.96 7.05
C LYS A 306 -57.26 -30.15 7.75
N ALA A 307 -57.01 -28.92 8.15
CA ALA A 307 -58.01 -28.03 8.75
C ALA A 307 -59.19 -27.78 7.79
N VAL A 308 -58.93 -27.58 6.50
CA VAL A 308 -59.98 -27.44 5.46
C VAL A 308 -60.77 -28.73 5.32
N ALA A 309 -60.12 -29.90 5.31
CA ALA A 309 -60.80 -31.21 5.23
C ALA A 309 -61.64 -31.53 6.47
N ASP A 310 -61.10 -31.25 7.69
CA ASP A 310 -61.81 -31.44 8.94
C ASP A 310 -63.08 -30.55 9.01
N GLU A 311 -62.99 -29.30 8.53
CA GLU A 311 -64.16 -28.41 8.51
C GLU A 311 -65.19 -28.80 7.44
N LEU A 312 -64.72 -29.31 6.28
CA LEU A 312 -65.59 -29.88 5.28
C LEU A 312 -66.38 -31.04 5.85
N ALA A 313 -65.71 -31.98 6.54
CA ALA A 313 -66.36 -33.14 7.17
C ALA A 313 -67.48 -32.75 8.21
N LYS A 314 -67.15 -31.76 9.08
CA LYS A 314 -68.11 -31.16 9.98
C LYS A 314 -69.32 -30.57 9.29
N LYS A 315 -69.05 -29.81 8.20
CA LYS A 315 -70.10 -29.17 7.40
C LYS A 315 -71.03 -30.23 6.72
N GLU A 316 -70.41 -31.26 6.16
CA GLU A 316 -71.18 -32.35 5.53
C GLU A 316 -72.09 -33.09 6.59
N ALA A 317 -71.53 -33.41 7.79
CA ALA A 317 -72.30 -33.99 8.88
C ALA A 317 -73.46 -33.08 9.35
N ALA A 318 -73.21 -31.76 9.44
CA ALA A 318 -74.25 -30.78 9.76
C ALA A 318 -75.37 -30.70 8.70
N ILE A 319 -75.00 -30.81 7.41
CA ILE A 319 -76.00 -30.87 6.31
C ILE A 319 -76.81 -32.13 6.39
N ASP A 320 -76.21 -33.29 6.63
CA ASP A 320 -76.92 -34.60 6.78
C ASP A 320 -77.87 -34.57 7.95
N ALA A 321 -77.58 -33.96 9.07
CA ALA A 321 -78.36 -33.80 10.25
C ALA A 321 -79.59 -32.87 10.07
N ARG A 322 -79.78 -32.19 8.93
CA ARG A 322 -80.93 -31.30 8.66
C ARG A 322 -82.15 -32.06 8.22
N PRO A 323 -83.20 -32.14 9.07
CA PRO A 323 -84.43 -32.84 8.69
C PRO A 323 -85.37 -32.08 7.77
N ASP A 324 -85.12 -30.80 7.62
CA ASP A 324 -85.86 -29.80 6.80
C ASP A 324 -85.40 -29.74 5.32
N LEU A 325 -84.34 -30.48 4.96
CA LEU A 325 -83.81 -30.52 3.61
C LEU A 325 -84.15 -31.85 2.93
N THR A 326 -84.47 -31.73 1.61
CA THR A 326 -84.57 -32.93 0.75
C THR A 326 -83.20 -33.54 0.46
N ASP A 327 -83.15 -34.76 -0.07
CA ASP A 327 -81.86 -35.42 -0.42
C ASP A 327 -81.19 -34.70 -1.55
N GLU A 328 -81.90 -34.07 -2.51
CA GLU A 328 -81.39 -33.27 -3.61
C GLU A 328 -80.73 -31.95 -3.06
N GLU A 329 -81.43 -31.28 -2.13
CA GLU A 329 -80.90 -30.05 -1.50
C GLU A 329 -79.68 -30.36 -0.64
N LYS A 330 -79.63 -31.45 0.07
CA LYS A 330 -78.43 -31.91 0.82
C LYS A 330 -77.27 -32.18 -0.14
N ALA A 331 -77.55 -32.89 -1.25
CA ALA A 331 -76.51 -33.18 -2.26
C ALA A 331 -75.98 -31.91 -2.89
N ALA A 332 -76.81 -30.90 -3.25
CA ALA A 332 -76.39 -29.64 -3.75
C ALA A 332 -75.50 -28.82 -2.77
N ALA A 333 -75.94 -28.73 -1.50
CA ALA A 333 -75.21 -28.07 -0.43
C ALA A 333 -73.86 -28.74 -0.12
N LYS A 334 -73.78 -30.05 -0.12
CA LYS A 334 -72.48 -30.76 0.04
C LYS A 334 -71.59 -30.57 -1.15
N LYS A 335 -72.15 -30.54 -2.39
CA LYS A 335 -71.36 -30.24 -3.58
C LYS A 335 -70.72 -28.85 -3.49
N GLU A 336 -71.48 -27.82 -3.12
CA GLU A 336 -70.99 -26.47 -2.94
C GLU A 336 -69.87 -26.40 -1.87
N ALA A 337 -70.06 -27.11 -0.72
CA ALA A 337 -69.05 -27.19 0.32
C ALA A 337 -67.76 -27.86 -0.18
N LYS A 338 -67.85 -28.96 -0.94
CA LYS A 338 -66.71 -29.64 -1.55
C LYS A 338 -65.98 -28.76 -2.57
N ASP A 339 -66.73 -28.04 -3.42
CA ASP A 339 -66.14 -27.15 -4.41
C ASP A 339 -65.37 -26.02 -3.73
N LYS A 340 -65.89 -25.42 -2.64
CA LYS A 340 -65.19 -24.41 -1.83
C LYS A 340 -63.95 -24.98 -1.11
N ALA A 341 -64.05 -26.17 -0.55
CA ALA A 341 -62.89 -26.82 0.10
C ALA A 341 -61.80 -27.16 -0.91
N LYS A 342 -62.22 -27.62 -2.11
CA LYS A 342 -61.25 -27.85 -3.19
C LYS A 342 -60.54 -26.56 -3.61
N ALA A 343 -61.28 -25.49 -3.83
CA ALA A 343 -60.68 -24.21 -4.19
C ALA A 343 -59.71 -23.69 -3.12
N ALA A 344 -60.04 -23.84 -1.84
CA ALA A 344 -59.15 -23.50 -0.74
C ALA A 344 -57.89 -24.37 -0.72
N THR A 345 -58.03 -25.71 -0.96
CA THR A 345 -56.91 -26.64 -1.04
C THR A 345 -56.00 -26.36 -2.23
N ASP A 346 -56.55 -26.02 -3.38
CA ASP A 346 -55.82 -25.63 -4.59
C ASP A 346 -55.01 -24.37 -4.31
N ALA A 347 -55.60 -23.35 -3.69
CA ALA A 347 -54.89 -22.10 -3.31
C ALA A 347 -53.76 -22.30 -2.24
N ILE A 348 -53.84 -23.34 -1.43
CA ILE A 348 -52.76 -23.72 -0.50
C ILE A 348 -51.62 -24.41 -1.26
N ASN A 349 -51.90 -25.12 -2.35
CA ASN A 349 -50.91 -25.83 -3.15
C ASN A 349 -50.06 -24.87 -4.02
N ASP A 350 -50.67 -23.79 -4.54
CA ASP A 350 -50.02 -22.74 -5.34
C ASP A 350 -49.04 -21.92 -4.46
#